data_54de55675987e4a50526a6e35bda3046
#
_entry.id   54de55675987e4a50526a6e35bda3046
#
_cell.length_a   1.000
_cell.length_b   1.000
_cell.length_c   1.000
_cell.angle_alpha   90.00
_cell.angle_beta   90.00
_cell.angle_gamma   90.00
#
_symmetry.space_group_name_H-M   'P 1'
#
loop_
_entity.id
_entity.type
_entity.pdbx_description
1 polymer ?
#
loop_
_entity_poly.entity_id
_entity_poly.type
_entity_poly.pdbx_seq_one_letter_code
_entity_poly.pdbx_strand_id
1 'polypeptide(L)'
;MSVVENQDGWWGEGDDMFFVDGERLPSINGTGSEDYFLGAWDFGGKPFAYGLFGAPIVGAELEGGRWSVYRFHLDSPIPFTKALRATIEHGHANDRGDNFYSVAYWYQTEPHAAFPVLPASEMRLPRVFPAARAQK
;
A
#
# COMPACT_ATOMS: atom_id res chain seq x y z
N MET A 1 -4.60 -2.94 1.92
CA MET A 1 -3.20 -2.75 2.42
C MET A 1 -3.26 -2.40 3.89
N SER A 2 -2.25 -2.79 4.65
CA SER A 2 -2.10 -2.35 6.05
C SER A 2 -0.69 -1.80 6.25
N VAL A 3 -0.57 -0.78 7.10
CA VAL A 3 0.70 -0.14 7.44
C VAL A 3 0.90 -0.20 8.95
N VAL A 4 2.14 -0.47 9.35
CA VAL A 4 2.61 -0.31 10.72
C VAL A 4 3.82 0.61 10.68
N GLU A 5 3.68 1.79 11.26
CA GLU A 5 4.71 2.81 11.23
C GLU A 5 5.86 2.47 12.18
N ASN A 6 7.07 2.61 11.70
CA ASN A 6 8.31 2.43 12.46
C ASN A 6 8.98 3.77 12.80
N GLN A 7 8.36 4.88 12.44
CA GLN A 7 8.85 6.23 12.67
C GLN A 7 7.67 7.21 12.72
N ASP A 8 7.87 8.35 13.35
CA ASP A 8 6.88 9.42 13.40
C ASP A 8 6.66 10.07 12.02
N GLY A 9 5.50 10.68 11.84
CA GLY A 9 5.11 11.43 10.64
C GLY A 9 4.31 10.60 9.64
N TRP A 10 3.68 11.30 8.71
CA TRP A 10 2.74 10.75 7.75
C TRP A 10 3.38 9.76 6.75
N TRP A 11 2.75 8.64 6.54
CA TRP A 11 3.24 7.56 5.66
C TRP A 11 2.70 7.61 4.22
N GLY A 12 1.63 8.38 3.99
CA GLY A 12 0.77 8.25 2.81
C GLY A 12 1.18 9.04 1.57
N GLU A 13 2.39 9.65 1.54
CA GLU A 13 2.88 10.43 0.39
C GLU A 13 3.51 9.59 -0.73
N GLY A 14 3.65 8.29 -0.53
CA GLY A 14 4.27 7.41 -1.53
C GLY A 14 3.36 7.15 -2.72
N ASP A 15 3.87 7.37 -3.93
CA ASP A 15 3.12 7.22 -5.18
C ASP A 15 2.75 5.77 -5.47
N ASP A 16 1.53 5.57 -5.96
CA ASP A 16 1.13 4.34 -6.63
C ASP A 16 1.55 4.38 -8.10
N MET A 17 2.10 3.28 -8.59
CA MET A 17 2.54 3.16 -9.97
C MET A 17 2.07 1.85 -10.59
N PHE A 18 1.51 1.92 -11.81
CA PHE A 18 1.09 0.75 -12.56
C PHE A 18 1.83 0.67 -13.88
N PHE A 19 2.53 -0.44 -14.06
CA PHE A 19 3.30 -0.76 -15.26
C PHE A 19 2.55 -1.87 -16.00
N VAL A 20 2.00 -1.54 -17.15
CA VAL A 20 1.17 -2.45 -17.94
C VAL A 20 2.03 -3.13 -19.02
N ASP A 21 1.87 -4.44 -19.17
CA ASP A 21 2.43 -5.24 -20.26
C ASP A 21 3.95 -5.10 -20.49
N GLY A 22 4.70 -4.89 -19.40
CA GLY A 22 6.16 -4.84 -19.44
C GLY A 22 6.75 -3.43 -19.65
N GLU A 23 5.97 -2.40 -19.44
CA GLU A 23 6.43 -1.01 -19.51
C GLU A 23 7.65 -0.75 -18.60
N ARG A 24 8.52 0.15 -19.03
CA ARG A 24 9.66 0.63 -18.25
C ARG A 24 9.31 1.81 -17.34
N LEU A 25 8.41 2.65 -17.80
CA LEU A 25 7.83 3.76 -17.04
C LEU A 25 6.35 3.45 -16.80
N PRO A 26 5.76 3.83 -15.67
CA PRO A 26 4.37 3.49 -15.40
C PRO A 26 3.42 4.28 -16.31
N SER A 27 2.40 3.61 -16.85
CA SER A 27 1.30 4.28 -17.55
C SER A 27 0.42 5.08 -16.59
N ILE A 28 0.33 4.63 -15.35
CA ILE A 28 -0.40 5.32 -14.28
C ILE A 28 0.60 5.58 -13.17
N ASN A 29 0.76 6.84 -12.84
CA ASN A 29 1.56 7.32 -11.71
C ASN A 29 0.68 8.21 -10.86
N GLY A 30 0.46 7.79 -9.62
CA GLY A 30 -0.35 8.53 -8.67
C GLY A 30 0.41 9.69 -8.02
N THR A 31 -0.18 10.23 -6.99
CA THR A 31 0.31 11.41 -6.26
C THR A 31 0.43 11.16 -4.76
N GLY A 32 0.20 9.94 -4.33
CA GLY A 32 0.30 9.52 -2.95
C GLY A 32 -0.61 8.34 -2.63
N SER A 33 -0.22 7.55 -1.65
CA SER A 33 -1.01 6.39 -1.21
C SER A 33 -2.38 6.80 -0.67
N GLU A 34 -2.49 7.93 0.03
CA GLU A 34 -3.77 8.43 0.51
C GLU A 34 -4.72 8.76 -0.65
N ASP A 35 -4.20 9.41 -1.71
CA ASP A 35 -4.95 9.74 -2.91
C ASP A 35 -5.39 8.47 -3.64
N TYR A 36 -4.48 7.51 -3.76
CA TYR A 36 -4.80 6.21 -4.35
C TYR A 36 -5.95 5.50 -3.63
N PHE A 37 -5.96 5.51 -2.31
CA PHE A 37 -7.03 4.90 -1.51
C PHE A 37 -8.23 5.83 -1.29
N LEU A 38 -8.32 6.96 -2.01
CA LEU A 38 -9.43 7.91 -2.04
C LEU A 38 -9.70 8.56 -0.66
N GLY A 39 -8.64 8.87 0.05
CA GLY A 39 -8.68 9.41 1.40
C GLY A 39 -7.68 10.55 1.65
N ALA A 40 -7.58 11.51 0.72
CA ALA A 40 -6.74 12.69 0.88
C ALA A 40 -6.91 13.34 2.26
N TRP A 41 -5.90 14.07 2.72
CA TRP A 41 -5.84 14.71 4.05
C TRP A 41 -5.90 13.67 5.18
N ASP A 42 -4.94 12.74 5.20
CA ASP A 42 -4.77 11.71 6.24
C ASP A 42 -6.06 10.90 6.49
N PHE A 43 -6.80 10.61 5.42
CA PHE A 43 -8.12 9.96 5.47
C PHE A 43 -9.14 10.74 6.32
N GLY A 44 -8.95 12.06 6.48
CA GLY A 44 -9.78 12.92 7.32
C GLY A 44 -9.70 12.62 8.82
N GLY A 45 -8.69 11.87 9.25
CA GLY A 45 -8.47 11.49 10.65
C GLY A 45 -9.56 10.59 11.24
N LYS A 46 -10.42 9.97 10.42
CA LYS A 46 -11.54 9.14 10.90
C LYS A 46 -11.71 7.88 10.05
N PRO A 47 -11.97 6.72 10.68
CA PRO A 47 -12.31 5.51 9.94
C PRO A 47 -13.56 5.67 9.09
N PHE A 48 -13.51 5.11 7.87
CA PHE A 48 -14.65 4.98 6.99
C PHE A 48 -14.56 3.71 6.15
N ALA A 49 -15.70 3.25 5.62
CA ALA A 49 -15.79 2.09 4.76
C ALA A 49 -16.93 2.24 3.78
N TYR A 50 -16.63 2.26 2.49
CA TYR A 50 -17.59 2.22 1.39
C TYR A 50 -17.44 0.92 0.60
N GLY A 51 -18.35 0.65 -0.34
CA GLY A 51 -18.36 -0.60 -1.07
C GLY A 51 -17.07 -0.90 -1.86
N LEU A 52 -16.42 0.12 -2.39
CA LEU A 52 -15.24 -0.03 -3.25
C LEU A 52 -13.94 0.50 -2.66
N PHE A 53 -13.99 1.28 -1.59
CA PHE A 53 -12.82 1.84 -0.96
C PHE A 53 -13.08 2.20 0.50
N GLY A 54 -12.02 2.32 1.29
CA GLY A 54 -12.14 2.73 2.68
C GLY A 54 -10.82 2.69 3.46
N ALA A 55 -10.86 3.31 4.62
CA ALA A 55 -9.84 3.29 5.66
C ALA A 55 -10.47 2.82 6.99
N PRO A 56 -10.72 1.52 7.17
CA PRO A 56 -11.37 1.00 8.37
C PRO A 56 -10.53 1.14 9.64
N ILE A 57 -9.23 1.33 9.51
CA ILE A 57 -8.34 1.65 10.62
C ILE A 57 -7.54 2.87 10.21
N VAL A 58 -7.69 3.96 10.97
CA VAL A 58 -6.95 5.20 10.85
C VAL A 58 -6.19 5.39 12.15
N GLY A 59 -4.87 5.29 12.09
CA GLY A 59 -3.97 5.36 13.23
C GLY A 59 -3.57 6.78 13.61
N ALA A 60 -2.54 6.87 14.42
CA ALA A 60 -1.85 8.13 14.67
C ALA A 60 -0.54 8.11 13.85
N GLU A 61 -0.07 9.27 13.42
CA GLU A 61 1.15 9.47 12.64
C GLU A 61 2.40 9.42 13.55
N LEU A 62 2.53 8.31 14.27
CA LEU A 62 3.57 8.09 15.27
C LEU A 62 4.10 6.66 15.14
N GLU A 63 5.31 6.44 15.58
CA GLU A 63 5.87 5.10 15.72
C GLU A 63 4.87 4.15 16.42
N GLY A 64 4.57 3.03 15.78
CA GLY A 64 3.55 2.07 16.20
C GLY A 64 2.15 2.36 15.68
N GLY A 65 1.95 3.44 14.95
CA GLY A 65 0.70 3.76 14.26
C GLY A 65 0.27 2.63 13.32
N ARG A 66 -1.02 2.34 13.28
CA ARG A 66 -1.57 1.24 12.48
C ARG A 66 -2.69 1.72 11.59
N TRP A 67 -2.58 1.36 10.32
CA TRP A 67 -3.53 1.75 9.28
C TRP A 67 -4.00 0.55 8.51
N SER A 68 -5.23 0.59 8.05
CA SER A 68 -5.75 -0.39 7.10
C SER A 68 -6.59 0.34 6.06
N VAL A 69 -6.30 0.11 4.79
CA VAL A 69 -6.93 0.77 3.66
C VAL A 69 -7.22 -0.23 2.55
N TYR A 70 -8.26 0.03 1.77
CA TYR A 70 -8.59 -0.81 0.62
C TYR A 70 -9.20 0.00 -0.52
N ARG A 71 -8.97 -0.49 -1.74
CA ARG A 71 -9.62 -0.03 -2.96
C ARG A 71 -9.84 -1.20 -3.91
N PHE A 72 -11.01 -1.27 -4.48
CA PHE A 72 -11.38 -2.21 -5.54
C PHE A 72 -11.65 -1.46 -6.84
N HIS A 73 -10.99 -1.87 -7.91
CA HIS A 73 -11.11 -1.28 -9.25
C HIS A 73 -12.23 -1.94 -10.08
N LEU A 74 -13.41 -2.21 -9.48
CA LEU A 74 -14.49 -2.91 -10.15
C LEU A 74 -15.21 -2.04 -11.19
N ASP A 75 -15.31 -0.75 -10.94
CA ASP A 75 -15.92 0.26 -11.83
C ASP A 75 -14.90 0.92 -12.77
N SER A 76 -13.62 0.83 -12.43
CA SER A 76 -12.51 1.42 -13.21
C SER A 76 -11.34 0.44 -13.26
N PRO A 77 -11.47 -0.71 -13.93
CA PRO A 77 -10.45 -1.73 -13.98
C PRO A 77 -9.18 -1.23 -14.69
N ILE A 78 -8.03 -1.72 -14.24
CA ILE A 78 -6.74 -1.50 -14.91
C ILE A 78 -6.49 -2.74 -15.80
N PRO A 79 -6.75 -2.64 -17.12
CA PRO A 79 -6.63 -3.78 -18.02
C PRO A 79 -5.16 -4.06 -18.35
N PHE A 80 -4.83 -5.32 -18.52
CA PHE A 80 -3.55 -5.77 -19.03
C PHE A 80 -3.74 -7.01 -19.92
N THR A 81 -2.81 -7.27 -20.84
CA THR A 81 -2.87 -8.42 -21.76
C THR A 81 -1.78 -9.44 -21.50
N LYS A 82 -0.67 -9.04 -20.91
CA LYS A 82 0.49 -9.91 -20.64
C LYS A 82 0.91 -9.92 -19.19
N ALA A 83 0.99 -8.74 -18.57
CA ALA A 83 1.47 -8.60 -17.21
C ALA A 83 1.03 -7.26 -16.61
N LEU A 84 0.84 -7.25 -15.30
CA LEU A 84 0.63 -6.03 -14.53
C LEU A 84 1.62 -6.03 -13.35
N ARG A 85 2.35 -4.94 -13.19
CA ARG A 85 3.14 -4.67 -11.99
C ARG A 85 2.60 -3.42 -11.33
N ALA A 86 2.12 -3.55 -10.11
CA ALA A 86 1.70 -2.43 -9.27
C ALA A 86 2.71 -2.26 -8.14
N THR A 87 3.07 -1.03 -7.84
CA THR A 87 3.96 -0.67 -6.74
C THR A 87 3.39 0.51 -5.98
N ILE A 88 3.73 0.62 -4.71
CA ILE A 88 3.47 1.79 -3.88
C ILE A 88 4.78 2.12 -3.19
N GLU A 89 5.19 3.37 -3.22
CA GLU A 89 6.37 3.86 -2.52
C GLU A 89 6.13 3.88 -1.01
N HIS A 90 7.22 3.76 -0.25
CA HIS A 90 7.21 3.91 1.21
C HIS A 90 7.53 5.35 1.58
N GLY A 91 6.49 6.20 1.70
CA GLY A 91 6.64 7.63 1.81
C GLY A 91 7.12 8.28 0.52
N HIS A 92 7.37 9.57 0.52
CA HIS A 92 7.83 10.27 -0.67
C HIS A 92 9.19 9.75 -1.14
N ALA A 93 9.26 9.29 -2.38
CA ALA A 93 10.49 8.73 -2.98
C ALA A 93 11.14 7.59 -2.16
N ASN A 94 10.37 6.79 -1.44
CA ASN A 94 10.83 5.70 -0.59
C ASN A 94 11.73 6.14 0.59
N ASP A 95 11.42 7.25 1.20
CA ASP A 95 12.18 7.82 2.34
C ASP A 95 11.80 7.23 3.71
N ARG A 96 10.82 6.30 3.77
CA ARG A 96 10.31 5.72 5.01
C ARG A 96 10.60 4.22 5.15
N GLY A 97 10.82 3.80 6.40
CA GLY A 97 11.10 2.42 6.77
C GLY A 97 9.92 1.66 7.40
N ASP A 98 8.70 2.05 7.11
CA ASP A 98 7.49 1.44 7.66
C ASP A 98 7.21 0.04 7.10
N ASN A 99 6.42 -0.75 7.81
CA ASN A 99 5.99 -2.06 7.31
C ASN A 99 4.69 -1.92 6.51
N PHE A 100 4.75 -2.29 5.24
CA PHE A 100 3.59 -2.34 4.35
C PHE A 100 3.22 -3.79 4.05
N TYR A 101 1.94 -4.13 4.21
CA TYR A 101 1.36 -5.44 3.89
C TYR A 101 0.26 -5.25 2.88
N SER A 102 0.34 -5.92 1.75
CA SER A 102 -0.65 -5.80 0.70
C SER A 102 -1.16 -7.16 0.24
N VAL A 103 -2.40 -7.17 -0.21
CA VAL A 103 -3.00 -8.27 -0.98
C VAL A 103 -3.59 -7.66 -2.24
N ALA A 104 -3.28 -8.25 -3.38
CA ALA A 104 -3.88 -7.89 -4.65
C ALA A 104 -4.79 -9.01 -5.14
N TYR A 105 -5.94 -8.63 -5.73
CA TYR A 105 -6.86 -9.52 -6.41
C TYR A 105 -6.98 -9.08 -7.86
N TRP A 106 -6.96 -10.05 -8.77
CA TRP A 106 -7.10 -9.78 -10.20
C TRP A 106 -7.80 -10.92 -10.92
N TYR A 107 -8.25 -10.67 -12.13
CA TYR A 107 -8.78 -11.68 -13.03
C TYR A 107 -7.80 -11.88 -14.17
N GLN A 108 -7.56 -13.13 -14.54
CA GLN A 108 -6.72 -13.47 -15.70
C GLN A 108 -7.26 -14.72 -16.40
N THR A 109 -6.86 -14.89 -17.65
CA THR A 109 -7.11 -16.13 -18.40
C THR A 109 -6.01 -17.15 -18.15
N GLU A 110 -6.35 -18.44 -18.27
CA GLU A 110 -5.37 -19.53 -18.23
C GLU A 110 -4.88 -19.89 -19.64
N PRO A 111 -3.62 -20.42 -19.77
CA PRO A 111 -2.63 -20.67 -18.71
C PRO A 111 -1.88 -19.39 -18.31
N HIS A 112 -1.44 -19.32 -17.05
CA HIS A 112 -0.62 -18.22 -16.54
C HIS A 112 0.85 -18.61 -16.36
N ALA A 113 1.74 -17.62 -16.31
CA ALA A 113 3.12 -17.82 -15.92
C ALA A 113 3.23 -18.18 -14.43
N ALA A 114 4.23 -18.97 -14.06
CA ALA A 114 4.46 -19.32 -12.67
C ALA A 114 4.66 -18.05 -11.81
N PHE A 115 3.96 -17.98 -10.68
CA PHE A 115 4.15 -16.89 -9.73
C PHE A 115 5.51 -16.99 -9.02
N PRO A 116 6.08 -15.87 -8.58
CA PRO A 116 7.27 -15.88 -7.74
C PRO A 116 7.03 -16.71 -6.47
N VAL A 117 8.07 -17.40 -6.02
CA VAL A 117 8.03 -18.09 -4.73
C VAL A 117 7.88 -17.03 -3.62
N LEU A 118 6.93 -17.25 -2.70
CA LEU A 118 6.79 -16.37 -1.55
C LEU A 118 8.08 -16.37 -0.72
N PRO A 119 8.51 -15.21 -0.22
CA PRO A 119 9.59 -15.14 0.75
C PRO A 119 9.33 -16.05 1.97
N ALA A 120 10.36 -16.52 2.62
CA ALA A 120 10.23 -17.30 3.86
C ALA A 120 9.37 -16.56 4.89
N SER A 121 8.68 -17.31 5.76
CA SER A 121 7.75 -16.74 6.75
C SER A 121 8.37 -15.65 7.59
N GLU A 122 9.63 -15.82 7.98
CA GLU A 122 10.41 -14.88 8.80
C GLU A 122 10.62 -13.53 8.09
N MET A 123 10.69 -13.56 6.75
CA MET A 123 10.83 -12.36 5.94
C MET A 123 9.51 -11.59 5.74
N ARG A 124 8.40 -12.22 6.10
CA ARG A 124 7.04 -11.66 5.97
C ARG A 124 6.46 -11.20 7.30
N LEU A 125 7.19 -11.39 8.41
CA LEU A 125 6.80 -10.88 9.72
C LEU A 125 7.14 -9.40 9.85
N PRO A 126 6.31 -8.63 10.59
CA PRO A 126 6.60 -7.22 10.85
C PRO A 126 7.92 -7.05 11.60
N ARG A 127 8.71 -6.10 11.16
CA ARG A 127 9.85 -5.60 11.94
C ARG A 127 9.37 -4.42 12.78
N VAL A 128 8.65 -4.72 13.85
CA VAL A 128 8.20 -3.69 14.78
C VAL A 128 9.34 -3.42 15.75
N PHE A 129 9.89 -2.22 15.69
CA PHE A 129 10.85 -1.76 16.70
C PHE A 129 10.04 -1.30 17.93
N PRO A 130 10.39 -1.79 19.15
CA PRO A 130 9.74 -1.24 20.33
C PRO A 130 10.13 0.23 20.45
N ALA A 131 9.14 1.10 20.65
CA ALA A 131 9.37 2.51 20.89
C ALA A 131 10.45 2.67 21.98
N ALA A 132 11.46 3.48 21.71
CA ALA A 132 12.45 3.81 22.71
C ALA A 132 11.70 4.44 23.90
N ARG A 133 11.60 3.71 25.02
CA ARG A 133 10.98 4.25 26.23
C ARG A 133 11.73 5.52 26.59
N ALA A 134 11.08 6.66 26.47
CA ALA A 134 11.63 7.90 27.02
C ALA A 134 11.98 7.63 28.49
N GLN A 135 13.26 7.61 28.79
CA GLN A 135 13.70 7.59 30.18
C GLN A 135 13.21 8.90 30.82
N LYS A 136 12.28 8.78 31.76
CA LYS A 136 11.82 9.89 32.59
C LYS A 136 12.90 10.31 33.58
#